data_dee34ebc141a9f9c1c3ca2f2bef8bcac
#
_entry.id   dee34ebc141a9f9c1c3ca2f2bef8bcac
#
_cell.length_a   1.000
_cell.length_b   1.000
_cell.length_c   1.000
_cell.angle_alpha   90.00
_cell.angle_beta   90.00
_cell.angle_gamma   90.00
#
_symmetry.space_group_name_H-M   'P 1'
#
loop_
_entity.id
_entity.type
_entity.pdbx_description
1 polymer ?
#
loop_
_entity_poly.entity_id
_entity_poly.type
_entity_poly.pdbx_seq_one_letter_code
_entity_poly.pdbx_strand_id
1 'polypeptide(L)'
;MTGSSEMITERPARSGRVMGLDFGSKTVGVAVSDALLLTAQGVEIIRRKSENKLRRTLARITELAGQYEVTEIVLGLPRNMNYTVGDRALRTVEFREMLIRRTGLPVILWDERLTTVAADRLMMETGIRRENRKEYVDEIAAMLILQGYLDRLSSGQPLPEVDPDALLEAYRQRAAEASGDGSALDEPEE
;
A
#
# COMPACT_ATOMS: atom_id res chain seq x y z
N MET A 1 17.53 42.52 14.39
CA MET A 1 17.58 41.80 13.11
C MET A 1 18.12 40.41 13.41
N THR A 2 17.27 39.49 13.68
CA THR A 2 17.64 38.09 13.94
C THR A 2 16.90 37.26 12.90
N GLY A 3 17.63 36.87 11.85
CA GLY A 3 17.15 35.98 10.83
C GLY A 3 16.99 34.58 11.39
N SER A 4 15.76 34.12 11.49
CA SER A 4 15.46 32.70 11.71
C SER A 4 15.86 31.94 10.47
N SER A 5 17.00 31.25 10.53
CA SER A 5 17.42 30.28 9.54
C SER A 5 16.46 29.09 9.64
N GLU A 6 15.50 29.01 8.73
CA GLU A 6 14.72 27.79 8.51
C GLU A 6 15.70 26.69 8.14
N MET A 7 15.91 25.77 9.05
CA MET A 7 16.61 24.52 8.77
C MET A 7 15.76 23.74 7.76
N ILE A 8 16.12 23.89 6.49
CA ILE A 8 15.71 22.94 5.45
C ILE A 8 16.37 21.63 5.87
N THR A 9 15.61 20.74 6.46
CA THR A 9 16.02 19.35 6.70
C THR A 9 16.20 18.72 5.33
N GLU A 10 17.41 18.79 4.80
CA GLU A 10 17.81 17.99 3.64
C GLU A 10 17.56 16.53 3.99
N ARG A 11 16.56 15.93 3.34
CA ARG A 11 16.41 14.48 3.41
C ARG A 11 17.68 13.86 2.86
N PRO A 12 18.31 12.91 3.58
CA PRO A 12 19.47 12.23 3.06
C PRO A 12 19.13 11.65 1.69
N ALA A 13 20.03 11.81 0.72
CA ALA A 13 19.88 11.25 -0.62
C ALA A 13 19.54 9.76 -0.46
N ARG A 14 18.31 9.36 -0.85
CA ARG A 14 17.89 7.98 -0.79
C ARG A 14 18.70 7.20 -1.79
N SER A 15 19.57 6.33 -1.32
CA SER A 15 20.30 5.38 -2.15
C SER A 15 19.47 4.09 -2.22
N GLY A 16 19.10 3.66 -3.44
CA GLY A 16 18.35 2.45 -3.68
C GLY A 16 16.95 2.70 -4.25
N ARG A 17 16.31 1.61 -4.64
CA ARG A 17 15.00 1.65 -5.27
C ARG A 17 13.88 1.50 -4.25
N VAL A 18 12.69 1.91 -4.64
CA VAL A 18 11.45 1.70 -3.88
C VAL A 18 10.63 0.62 -4.56
N MET A 19 10.06 -0.29 -3.78
CA MET A 19 9.14 -1.32 -4.26
C MET A 19 7.71 -0.96 -3.91
N GLY A 20 6.81 -0.99 -4.90
CA GLY A 20 5.37 -0.85 -4.72
C GLY A 20 4.69 -2.20 -4.68
N LEU A 21 3.76 -2.39 -3.74
CA LEU A 21 2.99 -3.62 -3.59
C LEU A 21 1.50 -3.32 -3.55
N ASP A 22 0.72 -4.08 -4.34
CA ASP A 22 -0.74 -4.18 -4.22
C ASP A 22 -1.12 -5.55 -3.67
N PHE A 23 -1.61 -5.57 -2.44
CA PHE A 23 -1.94 -6.81 -1.71
C PHE A 23 -3.39 -7.22 -1.91
N GLY A 24 -3.63 -8.08 -2.89
CA GLY A 24 -4.94 -8.69 -3.13
C GLY A 24 -5.20 -9.98 -2.33
N SER A 25 -6.39 -10.57 -2.47
CA SER A 25 -6.79 -11.82 -1.77
C SER A 25 -5.98 -13.05 -2.20
N LYS A 26 -5.65 -13.18 -3.47
CA LYS A 26 -4.90 -14.32 -4.04
C LYS A 26 -3.66 -13.91 -4.81
N THR A 27 -3.41 -12.63 -4.94
CA THR A 27 -2.33 -12.05 -5.73
C THR A 27 -1.62 -10.97 -4.95
N VAL A 28 -0.38 -10.69 -5.33
CA VAL A 28 0.34 -9.47 -4.97
C VAL A 28 0.96 -8.91 -6.23
N GLY A 29 0.52 -7.73 -6.64
CA GLY A 29 1.18 -6.98 -7.69
C GLY A 29 2.48 -6.38 -7.16
N VAL A 30 3.54 -6.44 -7.96
CA VAL A 30 4.87 -5.92 -7.62
C VAL A 30 5.34 -4.95 -8.68
N ALA A 31 5.73 -3.77 -8.26
CA ALA A 31 6.41 -2.77 -9.07
C ALA A 31 7.69 -2.29 -8.39
N VAL A 32 8.63 -1.79 -9.16
CA VAL A 32 9.90 -1.26 -8.64
C VAL A 32 10.21 0.06 -9.35
N SER A 33 10.76 1.03 -8.61
CA SER A 33 11.19 2.30 -9.20
C SER A 33 12.47 2.14 -10.04
N ASP A 34 12.71 3.08 -10.92
CA ASP A 34 14.05 3.29 -11.46
C ASP A 34 15.02 3.79 -10.37
N ALA A 35 16.31 3.83 -10.67
CA ALA A 35 17.34 4.26 -9.72
C ALA A 35 17.24 5.76 -9.36
N LEU A 36 16.60 6.55 -10.22
CA LEU A 36 16.41 7.99 -10.01
C LEU A 36 15.13 8.32 -9.25
N LEU A 37 14.32 7.30 -8.91
CA LEU A 37 13.02 7.45 -8.23
C LEU A 37 12.03 8.32 -9.02
N LEU A 38 12.05 8.23 -10.35
CA LEU A 38 11.19 9.00 -11.24
C LEU A 38 10.00 8.19 -11.77
N THR A 39 10.24 6.91 -12.09
CA THR A 39 9.24 6.06 -12.75
C THR A 39 9.03 4.73 -12.02
N ALA A 40 7.79 4.27 -11.97
CA ALA A 40 7.41 2.95 -11.50
C ALA A 40 7.31 1.97 -12.68
N GLN A 41 7.89 0.78 -12.53
CA GLN A 41 7.88 -0.28 -13.53
C GLN A 41 7.26 -1.55 -12.91
N GLY A 42 6.30 -2.17 -13.61
CA GLY A 42 5.76 -3.46 -13.23
C GLY A 42 6.82 -4.56 -13.31
N VAL A 43 6.81 -5.46 -12.35
CA VAL A 43 7.79 -6.56 -12.27
C VAL A 43 7.11 -7.90 -12.43
N GLU A 44 6.15 -8.22 -11.57
CA GLU A 44 5.40 -9.46 -11.65
C GLU A 44 4.11 -9.44 -10.80
N ILE A 45 3.27 -10.44 -11.02
CA ILE A 45 2.13 -10.75 -10.17
C ILE A 45 2.41 -12.06 -9.44
N ILE A 46 2.63 -12.01 -8.12
CA ILE A 46 2.83 -13.18 -7.29
C ILE A 46 1.48 -13.81 -6.97
N ARG A 47 1.22 -15.02 -7.48
CA ARG A 47 -0.05 -15.74 -7.29
C ARG A 47 0.01 -16.70 -6.11
N ARG A 48 -1.08 -16.80 -5.34
CA ARG A 48 -1.26 -17.68 -4.17
C ARG A 48 -2.41 -18.65 -4.38
N LYS A 49 -2.26 -19.86 -3.84
CA LYS A 49 -3.36 -20.85 -3.84
C LYS A 49 -4.47 -20.50 -2.85
N SER A 50 -4.15 -19.79 -1.76
CA SER A 50 -5.11 -19.32 -0.76
C SER A 50 -4.59 -18.07 -0.06
N GLU A 51 -5.50 -17.29 0.54
CA GLU A 51 -5.19 -16.03 1.23
C GLU A 51 -4.15 -16.19 2.34
N ASN A 52 -4.22 -17.28 3.10
CA ASN A 52 -3.40 -17.50 4.29
C ASN A 52 -2.01 -18.07 3.98
N LYS A 53 -1.69 -18.44 2.72
CA LYS A 53 -0.39 -19.02 2.34
C LYS A 53 0.61 -17.94 1.93
N LEU A 54 1.05 -17.13 2.90
CA LEU A 54 1.92 -15.98 2.67
C LEU A 54 3.43 -16.32 2.63
N ARG A 55 3.86 -17.46 3.13
CA ARG A 55 5.28 -17.82 3.25
C ARG A 55 6.05 -17.69 1.93
N ARG A 56 5.50 -18.25 0.83
CA ARG A 56 6.14 -18.19 -0.49
C ARG A 56 6.10 -16.78 -1.07
N THR A 57 5.02 -16.05 -0.85
CA THR A 57 4.87 -14.65 -1.26
C THR A 57 5.92 -13.76 -0.61
N LEU A 58 6.07 -13.87 0.71
CA LEU A 58 7.09 -13.13 1.46
C LEU A 58 8.51 -13.50 1.02
N ALA A 59 8.77 -14.78 0.76
CA ALA A 59 10.07 -15.22 0.26
C ALA A 59 10.38 -14.60 -1.12
N ARG A 60 9.39 -14.58 -2.03
CA ARG A 60 9.56 -14.00 -3.36
C ARG A 60 9.76 -12.49 -3.31
N ILE A 61 9.00 -11.77 -2.47
CA ILE A 61 9.20 -10.34 -2.26
C ILE A 61 10.60 -10.05 -1.72
N THR A 62 11.10 -10.85 -0.77
CA THR A 62 12.45 -10.69 -0.22
C THR A 62 13.53 -10.91 -1.29
N GLU A 63 13.35 -11.91 -2.15
CA GLU A 63 14.25 -12.18 -3.28
C GLU A 63 14.27 -11.00 -4.26
N LEU A 64 13.09 -10.51 -4.66
CA LEU A 64 12.97 -9.34 -5.54
C LEU A 64 13.58 -8.08 -4.90
N ALA A 65 13.35 -7.87 -3.60
CA ALA A 65 13.93 -6.74 -2.89
C ALA A 65 15.46 -6.77 -2.93
N GLY A 66 16.08 -7.94 -2.77
CA GLY A 66 17.53 -8.11 -2.95
C GLY A 66 17.98 -7.91 -4.39
N GLN A 67 17.27 -8.50 -5.35
CA GLN A 67 17.60 -8.41 -6.79
C GLN A 67 17.60 -6.98 -7.31
N TYR A 68 16.67 -6.16 -6.85
CA TYR A 68 16.52 -4.77 -7.29
C TYR A 68 17.16 -3.74 -6.34
N GLU A 69 17.88 -4.18 -5.32
CA GLU A 69 18.51 -3.30 -4.31
C GLU A 69 17.48 -2.33 -3.68
N VAL A 70 16.34 -2.88 -3.29
CA VAL A 70 15.24 -2.13 -2.68
C VAL A 70 15.61 -1.71 -1.26
N THR A 71 15.37 -0.46 -0.94
CA THR A 71 15.63 0.12 0.39
C THR A 71 14.35 0.49 1.15
N GLU A 72 13.21 0.54 0.46
CA GLU A 72 11.92 0.91 1.03
C GLU A 72 10.79 0.23 0.26
N ILE A 73 9.73 -0.15 0.98
CA ILE A 73 8.53 -0.75 0.41
C ILE A 73 7.34 0.19 0.63
N VAL A 74 6.55 0.40 -0.41
CA VAL A 74 5.27 1.12 -0.36
C VAL A 74 4.15 0.12 -0.57
N LEU A 75 3.28 -0.02 0.40
CA LEU A 75 2.17 -0.98 0.39
C LEU A 75 0.84 -0.24 0.27
N GLY A 76 0.09 -0.52 -0.78
CA GLY A 76 -1.25 0.03 -0.98
C GLY A 76 -2.20 -0.36 0.15
N LEU A 77 -2.87 0.63 0.72
CA LEU A 77 -3.87 0.45 1.77
C LEU A 77 -5.27 0.70 1.18
N PRO A 78 -6.07 -0.36 1.01
CA PRO A 78 -7.44 -0.20 0.53
C PRO A 78 -8.30 0.46 1.62
N ARG A 79 -8.96 1.58 1.28
CA ARG A 79 -9.94 2.23 2.14
C ARG A 79 -11.32 2.21 1.50
N ASN A 80 -12.35 2.02 2.31
CA ASN A 80 -13.72 2.14 1.84
C ASN A 80 -14.04 3.60 1.46
N MET A 81 -15.00 3.80 0.57
CA MET A 81 -15.42 5.15 0.12
C MET A 81 -15.94 6.02 1.28
N ASN A 82 -16.44 5.40 2.35
CA ASN A 82 -16.93 6.08 3.56
C ASN A 82 -15.84 6.27 4.64
N TYR A 83 -14.57 6.22 4.29
CA TYR A 83 -13.41 6.35 5.19
C TYR A 83 -13.30 5.27 6.28
N THR A 84 -14.09 4.22 6.22
CA THR A 84 -14.02 3.13 7.20
C THR A 84 -12.91 2.15 6.88
N VAL A 85 -12.33 1.59 7.93
CA VAL A 85 -11.34 0.50 7.85
C VAL A 85 -12.12 -0.81 7.70
N GLY A 86 -11.96 -1.48 6.58
CA GLY A 86 -12.55 -2.80 6.35
C GLY A 86 -11.56 -3.95 6.62
N ASP A 87 -12.04 -5.19 6.55
CA ASP A 87 -11.22 -6.40 6.75
C ASP A 87 -9.99 -6.45 5.84
N ARG A 88 -10.11 -5.93 4.62
CA ARG A 88 -8.97 -5.85 3.69
C ARG A 88 -7.87 -4.94 4.20
N ALA A 89 -8.22 -3.79 4.77
CA ALA A 89 -7.24 -2.86 5.35
C ALA A 89 -6.53 -3.48 6.55
N LEU A 90 -7.28 -4.18 7.43
CA LEU A 90 -6.71 -4.92 8.55
C LEU A 90 -5.68 -5.96 8.09
N ARG A 91 -6.04 -6.81 7.12
CA ARG A 91 -5.12 -7.80 6.54
C ARG A 91 -3.89 -7.16 5.89
N THR A 92 -4.04 -5.97 5.31
CA THR A 92 -2.92 -5.21 4.74
C THR A 92 -1.96 -4.73 5.83
N VAL A 93 -2.48 -4.26 6.97
CA VAL A 93 -1.65 -3.89 8.13
C VAL A 93 -0.91 -5.11 8.70
N GLU A 94 -1.57 -6.24 8.85
CA GLU A 94 -0.94 -7.50 9.27
C GLU A 94 0.16 -7.94 8.30
N PHE A 95 -0.09 -7.84 6.99
CA PHE A 95 0.88 -8.15 5.95
C PHE A 95 2.09 -7.21 6.00
N ARG A 96 1.88 -5.92 6.28
CA ARG A 96 2.95 -4.95 6.52
C ARG A 96 3.90 -5.42 7.62
N GLU A 97 3.37 -5.84 8.76
CA GLU A 97 4.18 -6.33 9.89
C GLU A 97 4.99 -7.59 9.52
N MET A 98 4.41 -8.48 8.72
CA MET A 98 5.13 -9.65 8.21
C MET A 98 6.25 -9.24 7.24
N LEU A 99 6.04 -8.25 6.38
CA LEU A 99 7.05 -7.72 5.48
C LEU A 99 8.23 -7.11 6.25
N ILE A 100 7.95 -6.25 7.23
CA ILE A 100 8.99 -5.63 8.06
C ILE A 100 9.85 -6.70 8.74
N ARG A 101 9.21 -7.68 9.39
CA ARG A 101 9.92 -8.78 10.05
C ARG A 101 10.73 -9.64 9.08
N ARG A 102 10.27 -9.81 7.84
CA ARG A 102 10.91 -10.69 6.88
C ARG A 102 12.03 -10.03 6.11
N THR A 103 11.86 -8.75 5.72
CA THR A 103 12.80 -8.02 4.88
C THR A 103 13.76 -7.13 5.66
N GLY A 104 13.37 -6.70 6.86
CA GLY A 104 14.07 -5.66 7.62
C GLY A 104 13.95 -4.26 7.02
N LEU A 105 13.14 -4.08 5.96
CA LEU A 105 12.96 -2.82 5.27
C LEU A 105 11.80 -2.01 5.87
N PRO A 106 11.85 -0.67 5.83
CA PRO A 106 10.72 0.16 6.14
C PRO A 106 9.58 -0.09 5.15
N VAL A 107 8.35 -0.23 5.66
CA VAL A 107 7.14 -0.43 4.86
C VAL A 107 6.15 0.69 5.15
N ILE A 108 5.90 1.52 4.15
CA ILE A 108 5.01 2.68 4.21
C ILE A 108 3.64 2.28 3.67
N LEU A 109 2.58 2.58 4.43
CA LEU A 109 1.22 2.43 3.95
C LEU A 109 0.83 3.63 3.09
N TRP A 110 0.31 3.35 1.90
CA TRP A 110 -0.12 4.34 0.94
C TRP A 110 -1.62 4.24 0.70
N ASP A 111 -2.34 5.33 0.93
CA ASP A 111 -3.78 5.39 0.68
C ASP A 111 -4.04 5.35 -0.84
N GLU A 112 -4.67 4.27 -1.32
CA GLU A 112 -4.94 4.05 -2.76
C GLU A 112 -5.81 5.14 -3.39
N ARG A 113 -6.57 5.89 -2.60
CA ARG A 113 -7.39 7.01 -3.11
C ARG A 113 -6.56 8.18 -3.65
N LEU A 114 -5.29 8.26 -3.25
CA LEU A 114 -4.35 9.28 -3.73
C LEU A 114 -3.80 8.98 -5.14
N THR A 115 -4.10 7.80 -5.68
CA THR A 115 -3.60 7.30 -6.96
C THR A 115 -4.52 7.59 -8.16
N THR A 116 -5.74 8.02 -7.94
CA THR A 116 -6.79 8.06 -8.98
C THR A 116 -6.46 8.95 -10.18
N VAL A 117 -5.77 10.07 -10.00
CA VAL A 117 -5.44 11.02 -11.10
C VAL A 117 -4.24 10.54 -11.93
N ALA A 118 -3.25 9.92 -11.30
CA ALA A 118 -2.10 9.34 -11.99
C ALA A 118 -2.48 8.03 -12.72
N ALA A 119 -3.45 7.29 -12.17
CA ALA A 119 -4.01 6.07 -12.73
C ALA A 119 -4.58 6.25 -14.12
N ASP A 120 -5.40 7.27 -14.31
CA ASP A 120 -6.05 7.54 -15.60
C ASP A 120 -5.03 7.92 -16.67
N ARG A 121 -3.98 8.66 -16.32
CA ARG A 121 -2.89 9.01 -17.26
C ARG A 121 -2.09 7.79 -17.67
N LEU A 122 -1.64 6.96 -16.72
CA LEU A 122 -0.83 5.79 -17.02
C LEU A 122 -1.62 4.76 -17.84
N MET A 123 -2.92 4.57 -17.56
CA MET A 123 -3.79 3.69 -18.36
C MET A 123 -3.98 4.19 -19.79
N MET A 124 -3.94 5.50 -20.02
CA MET A 124 -3.99 6.06 -21.37
C MET A 124 -2.66 5.90 -22.13
N GLU A 125 -1.54 6.03 -21.43
CA GLU A 125 -0.20 5.96 -22.02
C GLU A 125 0.26 4.53 -22.34
N THR A 126 -0.12 3.54 -21.52
CA THR A 126 0.31 2.14 -21.70
C THR A 126 -0.40 1.42 -22.85
N GLY A 127 -1.44 2.01 -23.44
CA GLY A 127 -2.13 1.42 -24.62
C GLY A 127 -2.69 0.01 -24.40
N ILE A 128 -2.80 -0.46 -23.16
CA ILE A 128 -3.29 -1.80 -22.83
C ILE A 128 -4.77 -1.87 -23.18
N ARG A 129 -5.10 -2.70 -24.18
CA ARG A 129 -6.48 -2.93 -24.62
C ARG A 129 -7.33 -3.47 -23.46
N ARG A 130 -8.58 -3.03 -23.37
CA ARG A 130 -9.55 -3.40 -22.32
C ARG A 130 -9.65 -4.91 -22.04
N GLU A 131 -9.41 -5.73 -23.05
CA GLU A 131 -9.51 -7.20 -22.99
C GLU A 131 -8.41 -7.84 -22.14
N ASN A 132 -7.21 -7.26 -22.09
CA ASN A 132 -6.06 -7.77 -21.32
C ASN A 132 -5.93 -7.15 -19.91
N ARG A 133 -6.77 -6.17 -19.56
CA ARG A 133 -6.70 -5.46 -18.28
C ARG A 133 -6.87 -6.39 -17.08
N LYS A 134 -7.70 -7.41 -17.20
CA LYS A 134 -8.03 -8.33 -16.08
C LYS A 134 -6.83 -9.19 -15.65
N GLU A 135 -5.87 -9.40 -16.53
CA GLU A 135 -4.69 -10.21 -16.28
C GLU A 135 -3.56 -9.41 -15.59
N TYR A 136 -3.51 -8.11 -15.85
CA TYR A 136 -2.47 -7.19 -15.36
C TYR A 136 -2.95 -6.17 -14.32
N VAL A 137 -4.20 -6.26 -13.88
CA VAL A 137 -4.80 -5.27 -12.94
C VAL A 137 -3.96 -5.07 -11.69
N ASP A 138 -3.48 -6.16 -11.08
CA ASP A 138 -2.73 -6.07 -9.83
C ASP A 138 -1.32 -5.49 -10.03
N GLU A 139 -0.68 -5.77 -11.17
CA GLU A 139 0.62 -5.18 -11.52
C GLU A 139 0.47 -3.68 -11.80
N ILE A 140 -0.56 -3.30 -12.57
CA ILE A 140 -0.89 -1.90 -12.84
C ILE A 140 -1.22 -1.17 -11.55
N ALA A 141 -1.98 -1.78 -10.64
CA ALA A 141 -2.28 -1.21 -9.34
C ALA A 141 -1.01 -0.95 -8.51
N ALA A 142 -0.08 -1.90 -8.47
CA ALA A 142 1.21 -1.72 -7.81
C ALA A 142 2.04 -0.59 -8.44
N MET A 143 2.05 -0.47 -9.77
CA MET A 143 2.71 0.64 -10.47
C MET A 143 2.10 1.99 -10.09
N LEU A 144 0.77 2.08 -10.02
CA LEU A 144 0.05 3.30 -9.67
C LEU A 144 0.29 3.73 -8.23
N ILE A 145 0.26 2.78 -7.30
CA ILE A 145 0.62 3.01 -5.89
C ILE A 145 2.03 3.59 -5.80
N LEU A 146 2.98 2.95 -6.47
CA LEU A 146 4.36 3.38 -6.45
C LEU A 146 4.56 4.74 -7.14
N GLN A 147 3.96 4.95 -8.32
CA GLN A 147 4.09 6.22 -9.03
C GLN A 147 3.51 7.38 -8.22
N GLY A 148 2.34 7.21 -7.61
CA GLY A 148 1.75 8.23 -6.75
C GLY A 148 2.66 8.60 -5.57
N TYR A 149 3.34 7.61 -5.00
CA TYR A 149 4.35 7.84 -3.96
C TYR A 149 5.57 8.61 -4.49
N LEU A 150 6.12 8.22 -5.64
CA LEU A 150 7.28 8.87 -6.26
C LEU A 150 6.97 10.32 -6.66
N ASP A 151 5.81 10.58 -7.24
CA ASP A 151 5.36 11.92 -7.63
C ASP A 151 5.27 12.85 -6.40
N ARG A 152 4.80 12.30 -5.28
CA ARG A 152 4.73 13.06 -4.04
C ARG A 152 6.09 13.33 -3.41
N LEU A 153 7.01 12.36 -3.51
CA LEU A 153 8.41 12.56 -3.12
C LEU A 153 9.07 13.68 -3.93
N SER A 154 8.89 13.65 -5.26
CA SER A 154 9.51 14.63 -6.18
C SER A 154 8.94 16.04 -5.99
N SER A 155 7.64 16.16 -5.66
CA SER A 155 7.00 17.45 -5.41
C SER A 155 7.37 18.11 -4.09
N GLY A 156 8.15 17.43 -3.23
CA GLY A 156 8.51 17.93 -1.89
C GLY A 156 7.34 18.03 -0.92
N GLN A 157 6.16 17.53 -1.28
CA GLN A 157 4.99 17.50 -0.38
C GLN A 157 5.19 16.48 0.74
N PRO A 158 4.67 16.74 1.95
CA PRO A 158 4.73 15.76 3.02
C PRO A 158 4.01 14.48 2.62
N LEU A 159 4.63 13.32 2.92
CA LEU A 159 3.97 12.04 2.73
C LEU A 159 2.78 11.95 3.67
N PRO A 160 1.63 11.44 3.21
CA PRO A 160 0.51 11.21 4.10
C PRO A 160 0.92 10.19 5.15
N GLU A 161 0.83 10.59 6.40
CA GLU A 161 1.10 9.70 7.53
C GLU A 161 -0.13 8.84 7.76
N VAL A 162 0.04 7.54 7.59
CA VAL A 162 -0.96 6.54 7.94
C VAL A 162 -0.45 5.83 9.19
N ASP A 163 -1.10 6.10 10.32
CA ASP A 163 -0.81 5.44 11.58
C ASP A 163 -1.48 4.06 11.61
N PRO A 164 -0.71 2.95 11.60
CA PRO A 164 -1.26 1.60 11.62
C PRO A 164 -2.00 1.29 12.94
N ASP A 165 -1.54 1.83 14.06
CA ASP A 165 -2.14 1.56 15.37
C ASP A 165 -3.48 2.28 15.49
N ALA A 166 -3.59 3.51 15.01
CA ALA A 166 -4.86 4.22 14.92
C ALA A 166 -5.87 3.51 14.01
N LEU A 167 -5.40 2.89 12.92
CA LEU A 167 -6.26 2.08 12.04
C LEU A 167 -6.80 0.83 12.75
N LEU A 168 -5.94 0.12 13.48
CA LEU A 168 -6.32 -1.08 14.23
C LEU A 168 -7.31 -0.75 15.35
N GLU A 169 -7.11 0.37 16.04
CA GLU A 169 -8.01 0.83 17.08
C GLU A 169 -9.39 1.21 16.52
N ALA A 170 -9.44 1.97 15.44
CA ALA A 170 -10.69 2.31 14.75
C ALA A 170 -11.45 1.06 14.27
N TYR A 171 -10.74 0.03 13.83
CA TYR A 171 -11.35 -1.25 13.46
C TYR A 171 -11.97 -1.97 14.66
N ARG A 172 -11.23 -2.04 15.80
CA ARG A 172 -11.71 -2.68 17.04
C ARG A 172 -12.94 -2.00 17.61
N GLN A 173 -12.95 -0.67 17.65
CA GLN A 173 -14.09 0.12 18.12
C GLN A 173 -15.33 -0.18 17.29
N ARG A 174 -15.20 -0.18 15.97
CA ARG A 174 -16.33 -0.50 15.07
C ARG A 174 -16.82 -1.93 15.18
N ALA A 175 -15.92 -2.90 15.35
CA ALA A 175 -16.30 -4.30 15.56
C ALA A 175 -17.06 -4.48 16.89
N ALA A 176 -16.68 -3.73 17.93
CA ALA A 176 -17.39 -3.73 19.20
C ALA A 176 -18.79 -3.11 19.09
N GLU A 177 -18.93 -1.98 18.37
CA GLU A 177 -20.23 -1.34 18.11
C GLU A 177 -21.18 -2.26 17.33
N ALA A 178 -20.67 -2.95 16.29
CA ALA A 178 -21.44 -3.90 15.50
C ALA A 178 -21.90 -5.15 16.31
N SER A 179 -21.15 -5.50 17.36
CA SER A 179 -21.45 -6.62 18.24
C SER A 179 -22.41 -6.24 19.39
N GLY A 180 -22.50 -4.95 19.72
CA GLY A 180 -23.31 -4.42 20.82
C GLY A 180 -24.77 -4.13 20.46
N ASP A 181 -25.13 -4.04 19.20
CA ASP A 181 -26.51 -3.74 18.74
C ASP A 181 -27.44 -4.98 18.67
N GLY A 182 -26.97 -6.14 19.15
CA GLY A 182 -27.72 -7.40 19.12
C GLY A 182 -28.48 -7.79 20.40
N SER A 183 -28.50 -6.95 21.45
CA SER A 183 -29.09 -7.35 22.75
C SER A 183 -30.21 -6.47 23.30
N ALA A 184 -31.02 -5.91 22.41
CA ALA A 184 -32.26 -5.24 22.88
C ALA A 184 -33.39 -5.54 21.89
N LEU A 185 -34.09 -6.67 22.08
CA LEU A 185 -35.49 -6.91 21.72
C LEU A 185 -35.83 -8.40 21.94
N ASP A 186 -36.24 -8.73 23.16
CA ASP A 186 -37.32 -9.70 23.43
C ASP A 186 -37.59 -9.68 24.93
N GLU A 187 -38.45 -8.77 25.35
CA GLU A 187 -39.30 -9.01 26.51
C GLU A 187 -40.64 -9.49 25.99
N PRO A 188 -41.15 -10.65 26.41
CA PRO A 188 -42.51 -11.07 26.10
C PRO A 188 -43.46 -10.29 27.00
N GLU A 189 -44.37 -9.55 26.41
CA GLU A 189 -45.56 -9.04 27.10
C GLU A 189 -46.45 -10.22 27.53
N GLU A 190 -46.78 -10.25 28.83
CA GLU A 190 -47.84 -11.08 29.39
C GLU A 190 -49.23 -10.57 29.00
#